data_b2da8a7abfd0a6b7fd5228453560493f
#
_entry.id   b2da8a7abfd0a6b7fd5228453560493f
#
_cell.length_a   1.000
_cell.length_b   1.000
_cell.length_c   1.000
_cell.angle_alpha   90.00
_cell.angle_beta   90.00
_cell.angle_gamma   90.00
#
_symmetry.space_group_name_H-M   'P 1'
#
loop_
_entity.id
_entity.type
_entity.pdbx_description
1 polymer ?
#
loop_
_entity_poly.entity_id
_entity_poly.type
_entity_poly.pdbx_seq_one_letter_code
_entity_poly.pdbx_strand_id
1 'polypeptide(L)'
;MAQLGGEASTEVDATIDDVWAVVEDVGSAPEWQDGLDAMEVLERDADGRVLVANSTTDAKVKTVTTRVRFEYDPPHRVTWRQEKGDLKSLVGSWELEDLGGGRTRATYRLDGDPGRMLGMLIRGPVEGRLRDVLVGARPEELRRRMSG
;
A
#
# COMPACT_ATOMS: atom_id res chain seq x y z
N MET A 1 -3.51 -2.87 -22.17
CA MET A 1 -2.47 -3.35 -21.26
C MET A 1 -3.04 -3.51 -19.87
N ALA A 2 -2.77 -4.63 -19.20
CA ALA A 2 -3.22 -4.82 -17.83
C ALA A 2 -2.49 -3.85 -16.90
N GLN A 3 -3.21 -3.26 -15.97
CA GLN A 3 -2.65 -2.42 -14.92
C GLN A 3 -3.24 -2.83 -13.59
N LEU A 4 -2.38 -2.90 -12.58
CA LEU A 4 -2.78 -3.10 -11.20
C LEU A 4 -2.82 -1.74 -10.54
N GLY A 5 -3.97 -1.11 -10.50
CA GLY A 5 -4.05 0.23 -9.98
C GLY A 5 -5.45 0.67 -9.66
N GLY A 6 -5.52 1.74 -8.92
CA GLY A 6 -6.77 2.36 -8.54
C GLY A 6 -6.62 3.20 -7.28
N GLU A 7 -7.75 3.67 -6.80
CA GLU A 7 -7.82 4.54 -5.64
C GLU A 7 -9.04 4.13 -4.80
N ALA A 8 -8.87 4.14 -3.50
CA ALA A 8 -9.96 3.89 -2.56
C ALA A 8 -9.76 4.71 -1.30
N SER A 9 -10.85 5.13 -0.66
CA SER A 9 -10.78 5.93 0.55
C SER A 9 -11.86 5.55 1.55
N THR A 10 -11.63 5.91 2.81
CA THR A 10 -12.63 5.77 3.87
C THR A 10 -12.39 6.85 4.93
N GLU A 11 -13.39 7.06 5.78
CA GLU A 11 -13.24 7.89 6.96
C GLU A 11 -13.02 7.01 8.19
N VAL A 12 -12.07 7.40 9.02
CA VAL A 12 -11.68 6.66 10.21
C VAL A 12 -11.99 7.54 11.43
N ASP A 13 -12.61 6.96 12.46
CA ASP A 13 -12.91 7.65 13.72
C ASP A 13 -11.66 7.67 14.62
N ALA A 14 -10.65 8.40 14.18
CA ALA A 14 -9.39 8.57 14.89
C ALA A 14 -8.73 9.86 14.41
N THR A 15 -7.87 10.43 15.26
CA THR A 15 -7.13 11.63 14.89
C THR A 15 -6.12 11.32 13.80
N ILE A 16 -5.73 12.35 13.04
CA ILE A 16 -4.75 12.18 11.98
C ILE A 16 -3.42 11.63 12.53
N ASP A 17 -3.03 12.03 13.74
CA ASP A 17 -1.80 11.54 14.35
C ASP A 17 -1.89 10.05 14.67
N ASP A 18 -3.03 9.59 15.17
CA ASP A 18 -3.23 8.16 15.48
C ASP A 18 -3.25 7.31 14.20
N VAL A 19 -3.91 7.81 13.15
CA VAL A 19 -3.94 7.11 11.85
C VAL A 19 -2.53 7.10 11.25
N TRP A 20 -1.84 8.23 11.33
CA TRP A 20 -0.47 8.35 10.81
C TRP A 20 0.47 7.32 11.45
N ALA A 21 0.35 7.13 12.76
CA ALA A 21 1.22 6.17 13.49
C ALA A 21 1.10 4.76 12.91
N VAL A 22 -0.09 4.35 12.45
CA VAL A 22 -0.29 3.05 11.82
C VAL A 22 0.25 3.04 10.39
N VAL A 23 -0.03 4.09 9.63
CA VAL A 23 0.33 4.16 8.21
C VAL A 23 1.84 4.29 8.02
N GLU A 24 2.52 5.07 8.88
CA GLU A 24 3.98 5.24 8.75
C GLU A 24 4.77 3.99 9.13
N ASP A 25 4.17 3.09 9.91
CA ASP A 25 4.82 1.83 10.28
C ASP A 25 4.64 0.79 9.17
N VAL A 26 5.28 1.05 8.03
CA VAL A 26 5.11 0.22 6.84
C VAL A 26 5.64 -1.19 7.02
N GLY A 27 6.59 -1.39 7.93
CA GLY A 27 7.11 -2.72 8.23
C GLY A 27 6.06 -3.65 8.83
N SER A 28 5.04 -3.09 9.47
CA SER A 28 3.93 -3.86 10.06
C SER A 28 2.76 -4.06 9.10
N ALA A 29 2.81 -3.51 7.90
CA ALA A 29 1.71 -3.60 6.95
C ALA A 29 1.23 -5.02 6.68
N PRO A 30 2.09 -6.06 6.59
CA PRO A 30 1.61 -7.43 6.38
C PRO A 30 0.68 -7.94 7.47
N GLU A 31 0.70 -7.34 8.66
CA GLU A 31 -0.16 -7.75 9.77
C GLU A 31 -1.64 -7.41 9.52
N TRP A 32 -1.92 -6.44 8.66
CA TRP A 32 -3.30 -5.97 8.46
C TRP A 32 -3.70 -5.77 7.00
N GLN A 33 -2.77 -5.88 6.05
CA GLN A 33 -3.07 -5.76 4.61
C GLN A 33 -3.09 -7.14 3.96
N ASP A 34 -4.26 -7.55 3.48
CA ASP A 34 -4.42 -8.84 2.82
C ASP A 34 -3.65 -8.86 1.49
N GLY A 35 -3.06 -9.99 1.18
CA GLY A 35 -2.26 -10.17 -0.03
C GLY A 35 -0.82 -9.66 0.07
N LEU A 36 -0.49 -8.90 1.12
CA LEU A 36 0.87 -8.47 1.38
C LEU A 36 1.50 -9.45 2.37
N ASP A 37 2.29 -10.40 1.86
CA ASP A 37 2.79 -11.51 2.67
C ASP A 37 3.97 -11.15 3.55
N ALA A 38 4.85 -10.26 3.07
CA ALA A 38 6.06 -9.90 3.80
C ALA A 38 6.55 -8.50 3.42
N MET A 39 7.22 -7.87 4.36
CA MET A 39 7.91 -6.60 4.18
C MET A 39 9.27 -6.72 4.86
N GLU A 40 10.30 -6.97 4.09
CA GLU A 40 11.67 -7.09 4.61
C GLU A 40 12.33 -5.71 4.59
N VAL A 41 12.56 -5.15 5.77
CA VAL A 41 13.16 -3.82 5.89
C VAL A 41 14.65 -3.90 5.61
N LEU A 42 15.11 -3.12 4.62
CA LEU A 42 16.52 -3.07 4.21
C LEU A 42 17.25 -1.86 4.76
N GLU A 43 16.57 -0.71 4.83
CA GLU A 43 17.15 0.54 5.32
C GLU A 43 16.10 1.33 6.09
N ARG A 44 16.57 2.03 7.13
CA ARG A 44 15.75 2.97 7.89
C ARG A 44 16.41 4.35 7.87
N ASP A 45 15.62 5.41 7.99
CA ASP A 45 16.14 6.77 8.10
C ASP A 45 16.55 7.06 9.55
N ALA A 46 17.03 8.30 9.79
CA ALA A 46 17.48 8.73 11.12
C ALA A 46 16.36 8.70 12.16
N ASP A 47 15.11 8.82 11.74
CA ASP A 47 13.94 8.80 12.63
C ASP A 47 13.38 7.39 12.83
N GLY A 48 14.02 6.39 12.24
CA GLY A 48 13.59 5.00 12.38
C GLY A 48 12.51 4.56 11.38
N ARG A 49 12.10 5.42 10.48
CA ARG A 49 11.12 5.07 9.44
C ARG A 49 11.76 4.19 8.39
N VAL A 50 10.98 3.27 7.83
CA VAL A 50 11.46 2.40 6.75
C VAL A 50 11.74 3.24 5.50
N LEU A 51 12.96 3.20 5.02
CA LEU A 51 13.37 3.92 3.82
C LEU A 51 13.31 3.03 2.58
N VAL A 52 13.81 1.79 2.70
CA VAL A 52 13.80 0.81 1.62
C VAL A 52 13.39 -0.55 2.18
N ALA A 53 12.53 -1.25 1.47
CA ALA A 53 12.10 -2.59 1.85
C ALA A 53 11.80 -3.45 0.62
N ASN A 54 11.94 -4.77 0.78
CA ASN A 54 11.45 -5.74 -0.20
C ASN A 54 10.04 -6.14 0.22
N SER A 55 9.06 -5.89 -0.63
CA SER A 55 7.69 -6.33 -0.39
C SER A 55 7.40 -7.59 -1.22
N THR A 56 6.67 -8.52 -0.61
CA THR A 56 6.24 -9.76 -1.25
C THR A 56 4.72 -9.79 -1.25
N THR A 57 4.13 -9.85 -2.43
CA THR A 57 2.69 -9.78 -2.63
C THR A 57 2.19 -11.03 -3.35
N ASP A 58 1.09 -11.59 -2.85
CA ASP A 58 0.38 -12.67 -3.52
C ASP A 58 -0.54 -12.06 -4.59
N ALA A 59 -0.14 -12.21 -5.85
CA ALA A 59 -0.93 -11.74 -6.98
C ALA A 59 -1.79 -12.88 -7.57
N LYS A 60 -2.14 -13.89 -6.77
CA LYS A 60 -3.00 -15.02 -7.10
C LYS A 60 -2.40 -15.98 -8.12
N VAL A 61 -1.89 -15.46 -9.23
CA VAL A 61 -1.27 -16.27 -10.29
C VAL A 61 0.24 -16.40 -10.09
N LYS A 62 0.83 -15.51 -9.28
CA LYS A 62 2.26 -15.47 -9.04
C LYS A 62 2.54 -14.64 -7.80
N THR A 63 3.60 -14.99 -7.05
CA THR A 63 4.14 -14.15 -6.00
C THR A 63 5.01 -13.07 -6.63
N VAL A 64 4.77 -11.82 -6.27
CA VAL A 64 5.48 -10.65 -6.81
C VAL A 64 6.35 -10.05 -5.73
N THR A 65 7.63 -9.88 -6.01
CA THR A 65 8.58 -9.25 -5.09
C THR A 65 9.07 -7.95 -5.71
N THR A 66 9.02 -6.86 -4.93
CA THR A 66 9.48 -5.55 -5.37
C THR A 66 10.31 -4.90 -4.27
N ARG A 67 11.41 -4.24 -4.67
CA ARG A 67 12.13 -3.37 -3.76
C ARG A 67 11.56 -1.97 -3.93
N VAL A 68 11.04 -1.42 -2.83
CA VAL A 68 10.37 -0.12 -2.82
C VAL A 68 11.10 0.86 -1.92
N ARG A 69 11.11 2.11 -2.35
CA ARG A 69 11.64 3.24 -1.58
C ARG A 69 10.48 4.09 -1.11
N PHE A 70 10.52 4.47 0.17
CA PHE A 70 9.46 5.24 0.82
C PHE A 70 9.90 6.66 1.07
N GLU A 71 8.97 7.60 0.92
CA GLU A 71 9.13 9.01 1.30
C GLU A 71 7.95 9.39 2.19
N TYR A 72 8.22 10.22 3.21
CA TYR A 72 7.24 10.58 4.23
C TYR A 72 7.07 12.09 4.31
N ASP A 73 5.80 12.52 4.40
CA ASP A 73 5.41 13.90 4.68
C ASP A 73 4.43 13.86 5.86
N PRO A 74 4.94 13.74 7.11
CA PRO A 74 4.10 13.58 8.28
C PRO A 74 3.22 14.81 8.54
N PRO A 75 2.00 14.63 9.00
CA PRO A 75 1.25 13.38 9.14
C PRO A 75 0.31 13.13 7.95
N HIS A 76 0.62 13.67 6.77
CA HIS A 76 -0.30 13.75 5.65
C HIS A 76 -0.11 12.68 4.58
N ARG A 77 1.13 12.24 4.36
CA ARG A 77 1.39 11.37 3.20
C ARG A 77 2.60 10.48 3.41
N VAL A 78 2.47 9.24 2.96
CA VAL A 78 3.60 8.36 2.67
C VAL A 78 3.46 7.90 1.23
N THR A 79 4.56 7.98 0.47
CA THR A 79 4.60 7.52 -0.92
C THR A 79 5.68 6.48 -1.07
N TRP A 80 5.51 5.61 -2.05
CA TRP A 80 6.53 4.60 -2.37
C TRP A 80 6.58 4.37 -3.87
N ARG A 81 7.76 3.93 -4.31
CA ARG A 81 7.98 3.56 -5.70
C ARG A 81 8.93 2.38 -5.76
N GLN A 82 8.74 1.55 -6.78
CA GLN A 82 9.64 0.44 -7.01
C GLN A 82 10.99 0.95 -7.52
N GLU A 83 12.05 0.46 -6.90
CA GLU A 83 13.42 0.66 -7.42
C GLU A 83 13.79 -0.45 -8.39
N LYS A 84 13.41 -1.69 -8.05
CA LYS A 84 13.55 -2.84 -8.93
C LYS A 84 12.65 -3.95 -8.45
N GLY A 85 12.31 -4.87 -9.32
CA GLY A 85 11.47 -6.02 -8.96
C GLY A 85 10.77 -6.61 -10.14
N ASP A 86 9.75 -7.41 -9.83
CA ASP A 86 9.03 -8.21 -10.82
C ASP A 86 8.08 -7.39 -11.70
N LEU A 87 7.72 -6.19 -11.27
CA LEU A 87 6.84 -5.31 -12.04
C LEU A 87 7.68 -4.41 -12.94
N LYS A 88 7.07 -3.88 -13.98
CA LYS A 88 7.68 -2.87 -14.83
C LYS A 88 7.80 -1.55 -14.08
N SER A 89 6.76 -1.17 -13.32
CA SER A 89 6.77 0.01 -12.46
C SER A 89 5.75 -0.14 -11.36
N LEU A 90 5.95 0.59 -10.26
CA LEU A 90 5.01 0.65 -9.15
C LEU A 90 5.18 1.96 -8.42
N VAL A 91 4.07 2.67 -8.21
CA VAL A 91 3.99 3.86 -7.37
C VAL A 91 2.73 3.74 -6.52
N GLY A 92 2.82 4.11 -5.25
CA GLY A 92 1.67 4.09 -4.37
C GLY A 92 1.74 5.17 -3.32
N SER A 93 0.62 5.38 -2.61
CA SER A 93 0.56 6.35 -1.53
C SER A 93 -0.60 6.08 -0.59
N TRP A 94 -0.38 6.49 0.68
CA TRP A 94 -1.43 6.80 1.62
C TRP A 94 -1.48 8.31 1.78
N GLU A 95 -2.66 8.90 1.67
CA GLU A 95 -2.87 10.32 1.93
C GLU A 95 -3.92 10.46 3.04
N LEU A 96 -3.62 11.29 4.04
CA LEU A 96 -4.49 11.51 5.19
C LEU A 96 -4.94 12.97 5.23
N GLU A 97 -6.25 13.15 5.43
CA GLU A 97 -6.85 14.47 5.57
C GLU A 97 -7.55 14.55 6.92
N ASP A 98 -7.18 15.54 7.72
CA ASP A 98 -7.84 15.80 9.00
C ASP A 98 -9.21 16.43 8.74
N LEU A 99 -10.29 15.72 9.11
CA LEU A 99 -11.66 16.19 8.92
C LEU A 99 -12.17 16.99 10.13
N GLY A 100 -11.38 17.07 11.19
CA GLY A 100 -11.81 17.67 12.45
C GLY A 100 -12.63 16.70 13.30
N GLY A 101 -12.82 17.02 14.58
CA GLY A 101 -13.64 16.22 15.47
C GLY A 101 -13.10 14.81 15.73
N GLY A 102 -11.80 14.59 15.56
CA GLY A 102 -11.21 13.27 15.76
C GLY A 102 -11.49 12.30 14.62
N ARG A 103 -11.71 12.81 13.41
CA ARG A 103 -11.94 11.98 12.21
C ARG A 103 -10.93 12.30 11.14
N THR A 104 -10.55 11.28 10.38
CA THR A 104 -9.53 11.38 9.33
C THR A 104 -10.03 10.65 8.08
N ARG A 105 -9.84 11.28 6.92
CA ARG A 105 -10.05 10.58 5.63
C ARG A 105 -8.71 9.98 5.21
N ALA A 106 -8.72 8.68 4.93
CA ALA A 106 -7.54 7.97 4.44
C ALA A 106 -7.79 7.52 3.01
N THR A 107 -6.89 7.89 2.10
CA THR A 107 -6.97 7.53 0.69
C THR A 107 -5.74 6.71 0.31
N TYR A 108 -5.97 5.54 -0.26
CA TYR A 108 -4.94 4.65 -0.75
C TYR A 108 -4.92 4.68 -2.27
N ARG A 109 -3.76 4.91 -2.84
CA ARG A 109 -3.56 4.85 -4.30
C ARG A 109 -2.46 3.87 -4.63
N LEU A 110 -2.68 3.12 -5.68
CA LEU A 110 -1.66 2.23 -6.21
C LEU A 110 -1.72 2.31 -7.74
N ASP A 111 -0.56 2.41 -8.37
CA ASP A 111 -0.46 2.41 -9.82
C ASP A 111 0.71 1.51 -10.19
N GLY A 112 0.39 0.33 -10.70
CA GLY A 112 1.36 -0.69 -11.05
C GLY A 112 1.22 -1.15 -12.48
N ASP A 113 2.34 -1.21 -13.18
CA ASP A 113 2.42 -1.82 -14.51
C ASP A 113 3.09 -3.19 -14.34
N PRO A 114 2.33 -4.28 -14.52
CA PRO A 114 2.89 -5.63 -14.32
C PRO A 114 3.86 -6.05 -15.41
N GLY A 115 3.93 -5.30 -16.52
CA GLY A 115 4.70 -5.71 -17.69
C GLY A 115 3.94 -6.72 -18.53
N ARG A 116 4.55 -7.12 -19.65
CA ARG A 116 3.87 -7.94 -20.65
C ARG A 116 3.50 -9.32 -20.13
N MET A 117 4.45 -10.05 -19.55
CA MET A 117 4.22 -11.44 -19.16
C MET A 117 3.22 -11.56 -18.00
N LEU A 118 3.45 -10.85 -16.91
CA LEU A 118 2.55 -10.89 -15.78
C LEU A 118 1.18 -10.30 -16.15
N GLY A 119 1.17 -9.26 -16.97
CA GLY A 119 -0.06 -8.65 -17.45
C GLY A 119 -0.94 -9.64 -18.22
N MET A 120 -0.33 -10.54 -18.98
CA MET A 120 -1.08 -11.59 -19.68
C MET A 120 -1.69 -12.60 -18.72
N LEU A 121 -1.02 -12.89 -17.61
CA LEU A 121 -1.49 -13.86 -16.63
C LEU A 121 -2.67 -13.33 -15.80
N ILE A 122 -2.76 -12.02 -15.60
CA ILE A 122 -3.76 -11.40 -14.71
C ILE A 122 -4.93 -10.77 -15.47
N ARG A 123 -5.06 -11.00 -16.75
CA ARG A 123 -6.15 -10.43 -17.54
C ARG A 123 -7.52 -10.96 -17.12
N GLY A 124 -8.55 -10.15 -17.40
CA GLY A 124 -9.94 -10.52 -17.19
C GLY A 124 -10.35 -10.50 -15.72
N PRO A 125 -11.14 -11.49 -15.27
CA PRO A 125 -11.65 -11.50 -13.88
C PRO A 125 -10.57 -11.46 -12.82
N VAL A 126 -9.39 -12.04 -13.09
CA VAL A 126 -8.28 -12.04 -12.14
C VAL A 126 -7.81 -10.61 -11.87
N GLU A 127 -7.70 -9.78 -12.91
CA GLU A 127 -7.27 -8.39 -12.76
C GLU A 127 -8.20 -7.61 -11.82
N GLY A 128 -9.52 -7.76 -12.00
CA GLY A 128 -10.50 -7.09 -11.14
C GLY A 128 -10.41 -7.54 -9.69
N ARG A 129 -10.25 -8.84 -9.46
CA ARG A 129 -10.11 -9.38 -8.10
C ARG A 129 -8.85 -8.89 -7.43
N LEU A 130 -7.74 -8.82 -8.15
CA LEU A 130 -6.49 -8.29 -7.61
C LEU A 130 -6.63 -6.83 -7.23
N ARG A 131 -7.30 -6.03 -8.07
CA ARG A 131 -7.54 -4.63 -7.77
C ARG A 131 -8.37 -4.48 -6.50
N ASP A 132 -9.41 -5.30 -6.33
CA ASP A 132 -10.25 -5.27 -5.13
C ASP A 132 -9.45 -5.61 -3.88
N VAL A 133 -8.61 -6.64 -3.93
CA VAL A 133 -7.79 -7.06 -2.78
C VAL A 133 -6.67 -6.08 -2.50
N LEU A 134 -5.94 -5.66 -3.52
CA LEU A 134 -4.71 -4.88 -3.35
C LEU A 134 -4.94 -3.38 -3.24
N VAL A 135 -6.09 -2.89 -3.64
CA VAL A 135 -6.42 -1.46 -3.60
C VAL A 135 -7.75 -1.21 -2.90
N GLY A 136 -8.83 -1.79 -3.41
CA GLY A 136 -10.18 -1.50 -2.94
C GLY A 136 -10.40 -1.78 -1.46
N ALA A 137 -9.81 -2.84 -0.94
CA ALA A 137 -9.97 -3.25 0.45
C ALA A 137 -9.06 -2.51 1.44
N ARG A 138 -8.02 -1.82 0.97
CA ARG A 138 -7.01 -1.23 1.85
C ARG A 138 -7.56 -0.25 2.88
N PRO A 139 -8.42 0.74 2.50
CA PRO A 139 -8.93 1.68 3.50
C PRO A 139 -9.75 0.99 4.59
N GLU A 140 -10.54 -0.02 4.25
CA GLU A 140 -11.33 -0.75 5.23
C GLU A 140 -10.44 -1.58 6.14
N GLU A 141 -9.36 -2.15 5.62
CA GLU A 141 -8.35 -2.85 6.41
C GLU A 141 -7.71 -1.91 7.43
N LEU A 142 -7.38 -0.68 7.02
CA LEU A 142 -6.86 0.34 7.91
C LEU A 142 -7.87 0.65 9.02
N ARG A 143 -9.14 0.83 8.66
CA ARG A 143 -10.20 1.13 9.62
C ARG A 143 -10.33 0.02 10.67
N ARG A 144 -10.28 -1.24 10.24
CA ARG A 144 -10.31 -2.39 11.16
C ARG A 144 -9.10 -2.42 12.08
N ARG A 145 -7.92 -2.13 11.55
CA ARG A 145 -6.69 -2.08 12.34
C ARG A 145 -6.80 -1.03 13.44
N MET A 146 -7.39 0.13 13.13
CA MET A 146 -7.58 1.21 14.09
C MET A 146 -8.60 0.86 15.17
N SER A 147 -9.59 0.02 14.85
CA SER A 147 -10.67 -0.37 15.77
C SER A 147 -10.27 -1.54 16.68
N GLY A 148 -9.25 -2.30 16.27
CA GLY A 148 -8.87 -3.55 16.94
C GLY A 148 -7.81 -3.42 18.04
#